data_7ac8745c4fdd0b965fc851077f0123a1
#
_entry.id   7ac8745c4fdd0b965fc851077f0123a1
#
_cell.length_a   1.000
_cell.length_b   1.000
_cell.length_c   1.000
_cell.angle_alpha   90.00
_cell.angle_beta   90.00
_cell.angle_gamma   90.00
#
_symmetry.space_group_name_H-M   'P 1'
#
loop_
_entity.id
_entity.type
_entity.pdbx_description
1 polymer ?
#
loop_
_entity_poly.entity_id
_entity_poly.type
_entity_poly.pdbx_seq_one_letter_code
_entity_poly.pdbx_strand_id
1 'polypeptide(L)'
;MSRGNGKQDIFLCPGDRTYFLKVLQQVVLEEHWICHAYCLMSNHYHLLIETCDPNLAEGMQYLNGVFSIAFNKRHKRVGHVMQGRYASCVIDNDDYFVTVIRYMARNPLDAGFCKAPADWRWSSYGALLGEKAPWFPFNCAFTLEMFSNDRDSARRLLRKLVEETADTDLPIPYEDLGELEAALEGNRELSRGRRPSLSELLEGTRKGRERDSKIVLSHDKAGYTMSEIAEFLGLHRTSVSKAIARSSKIAT
;
A
#
# COMPACT_ATOMS: atom_id res chain seq x y z
N MET A 1 -2.60 -1.28 -0.16
CA MET A 1 -4.00 -0.83 -0.25
C MET A 1 -4.46 -0.12 1.02
N SER A 2 -5.51 0.69 0.97
CA SER A 2 -6.20 1.23 2.17
C SER A 2 -7.70 1.15 1.97
N ARG A 3 -8.44 0.99 3.07
CA ARG A 3 -9.89 0.82 3.09
C ARG A 3 -10.54 1.83 4.03
N GLY A 4 -11.79 2.18 3.74
CA GLY A 4 -12.60 3.06 4.58
C GLY A 4 -12.95 2.45 5.94
N ASN A 5 -13.02 3.31 6.94
CA ASN A 5 -13.37 2.91 8.30
C ASN A 5 -14.75 2.23 8.34
N GLY A 6 -14.85 1.06 8.96
CA GLY A 6 -16.07 0.26 8.97
C GLY A 6 -16.54 -0.17 7.57
N LYS A 7 -15.63 -0.33 6.61
CA LYS A 7 -15.91 -0.63 5.20
C LYS A 7 -16.77 0.43 4.50
N GLN A 8 -16.86 1.64 5.06
CA GLN A 8 -17.62 2.74 4.46
C GLN A 8 -16.94 3.25 3.17
N ASP A 9 -17.76 3.77 2.27
CA ASP A 9 -17.27 4.39 1.04
C ASP A 9 -16.37 5.60 1.34
N ILE A 10 -15.23 5.64 0.67
CA ILE A 10 -14.26 6.74 0.68
C ILE A 10 -14.29 7.55 -0.61
N PHE A 11 -15.07 7.11 -1.59
CA PHE A 11 -15.28 7.82 -2.84
C PHE A 11 -16.78 7.92 -3.13
N LEU A 12 -17.43 8.98 -2.62
CA LEU A 12 -18.88 9.20 -2.75
C LEU A 12 -19.24 9.87 -4.08
N CYS A 13 -18.28 10.53 -4.72
CA CYS A 13 -18.51 11.20 -6.00
C CYS A 13 -17.27 11.13 -6.91
N PRO A 14 -17.42 11.40 -8.21
CA PRO A 14 -16.28 11.47 -9.14
C PRO A 14 -15.19 12.44 -8.69
N GLY A 15 -15.57 13.56 -8.04
CA GLY A 15 -14.64 14.56 -7.54
C GLY A 15 -13.70 14.04 -6.46
N ASP A 16 -14.11 13.06 -5.67
CA ASP A 16 -13.24 12.43 -4.65
C ASP A 16 -12.12 11.64 -5.32
N ARG A 17 -12.48 10.82 -6.32
CA ARG A 17 -11.49 10.03 -7.07
C ARG A 17 -10.53 10.91 -7.86
N THR A 18 -11.04 11.95 -8.50
CA THR A 18 -10.18 12.92 -9.21
C THR A 18 -9.21 13.60 -8.26
N TYR A 19 -9.68 13.99 -7.06
CA TYR A 19 -8.81 14.61 -6.07
C TYR A 19 -7.77 13.62 -5.53
N PHE A 20 -8.18 12.39 -5.24
CA PHE A 20 -7.26 11.33 -4.83
C PHE A 20 -6.13 11.12 -5.85
N LEU A 21 -6.47 11.02 -7.14
CA LEU A 21 -5.48 10.83 -8.21
C LEU A 21 -4.53 12.03 -8.34
N LYS A 22 -5.00 13.25 -8.07
CA LYS A 22 -4.12 14.45 -8.01
C LYS A 22 -3.13 14.37 -6.85
N VAL A 23 -3.60 13.95 -5.66
CA VAL A 23 -2.71 13.79 -4.51
C VAL A 23 -1.74 12.63 -4.74
N LEU A 24 -2.20 11.52 -5.33
CA LEU A 24 -1.34 10.40 -5.69
C LEU A 24 -0.25 10.83 -6.69
N GLN A 25 -0.59 11.60 -7.72
CA GLN A 25 0.39 12.16 -8.65
C GLN A 25 1.45 13.00 -7.92
N GLN A 26 1.03 13.85 -6.98
CA GLN A 26 1.95 14.66 -6.19
C GLN A 26 2.90 13.78 -5.37
N VAL A 27 2.37 12.77 -4.67
CA VAL A 27 3.19 11.83 -3.89
C VAL A 27 4.17 11.07 -4.77
N VAL A 28 3.72 10.56 -5.93
CA VAL A 28 4.58 9.87 -6.90
C VAL A 28 5.77 10.73 -7.31
N LEU A 29 5.55 12.03 -7.53
CA LEU A 29 6.61 12.97 -7.93
C LEU A 29 7.52 13.34 -6.75
N GLU A 30 6.96 13.65 -5.59
CA GLU A 30 7.72 14.14 -4.43
C GLU A 30 8.54 13.03 -3.75
N GLU A 31 7.97 11.82 -3.67
CA GLU A 31 8.61 10.66 -3.05
C GLU A 31 9.43 9.81 -4.05
N HIS A 32 9.54 10.23 -5.29
CA HIS A 32 10.21 9.51 -6.38
C HIS A 32 9.69 8.07 -6.57
N TRP A 33 8.38 7.87 -6.38
CA TRP A 33 7.78 6.57 -6.61
C TRP A 33 7.58 6.27 -8.08
N ILE A 34 7.60 4.99 -8.44
CA ILE A 34 7.18 4.50 -9.74
C ILE A 34 5.82 3.84 -9.57
N CYS A 35 4.79 4.42 -10.17
CA CYS A 35 3.46 3.83 -10.16
C CYS A 35 3.29 2.93 -11.38
N HIS A 36 3.05 1.64 -11.17
CA HIS A 36 2.82 0.65 -12.22
C HIS A 36 1.33 0.46 -12.52
N ALA A 37 0.50 0.48 -11.47
CA ALA A 37 -0.95 0.39 -11.62
C ALA A 37 -1.68 0.99 -10.42
N TYR A 38 -2.96 1.35 -10.64
CA TYR A 38 -3.89 1.73 -9.59
C TYR A 38 -5.31 1.28 -9.93
N CYS A 39 -6.11 1.06 -8.90
CA CYS A 39 -7.54 0.83 -9.02
C CYS A 39 -8.25 1.44 -7.81
N LEU A 40 -9.21 2.36 -8.06
CA LEU A 40 -10.03 3.01 -7.04
C LEU A 40 -11.43 2.40 -7.06
N MET A 41 -11.78 1.71 -5.99
CA MET A 41 -13.12 1.13 -5.78
C MET A 41 -14.07 2.17 -5.15
N SER A 42 -15.12 1.77 -4.46
CA SER A 42 -15.95 2.71 -3.69
C SER A 42 -15.41 2.95 -2.30
N ASN A 43 -15.00 1.91 -1.60
CA ASN A 43 -14.61 1.94 -0.20
C ASN A 43 -13.13 1.61 0.07
N HIS A 44 -12.35 1.35 -0.97
CA HIS A 44 -10.91 1.08 -0.89
C HIS A 44 -10.20 1.41 -2.21
N TYR A 45 -8.88 1.31 -2.19
CA TYR A 45 -8.06 1.45 -3.39
C TYR A 45 -6.84 0.53 -3.35
N HIS A 46 -6.39 0.14 -4.53
CA HIS A 46 -5.16 -0.60 -4.75
C HIS A 46 -4.15 0.27 -5.49
N LEU A 47 -2.90 0.20 -5.08
CA LEU A 47 -1.76 0.82 -5.77
C LEU A 47 -0.67 -0.24 -5.93
N LEU A 48 -0.07 -0.30 -7.10
CA LEU A 48 1.14 -1.06 -7.39
C LEU A 48 2.27 -0.03 -7.56
N ILE A 49 3.10 0.08 -6.53
CA ILE A 49 4.12 1.11 -6.39
C ILE A 49 5.47 0.45 -6.18
N GLU A 50 6.47 0.93 -6.91
CA GLU A 50 7.87 0.70 -6.62
C GLU A 50 8.45 1.96 -5.96
N THR A 51 9.20 1.78 -4.88
CA THR A 51 9.84 2.87 -4.15
C THR A 51 11.35 2.79 -4.36
N CYS A 52 11.96 3.89 -4.78
CA CYS A 52 13.41 3.97 -4.94
C CYS A 52 14.12 4.15 -3.58
N ASP A 53 13.41 4.71 -2.60
CA ASP A 53 13.86 4.96 -1.23
C ASP A 53 12.92 4.29 -0.23
N PRO A 54 13.33 4.05 1.03
CA PRO A 54 12.49 3.43 2.05
C PRO A 54 11.43 4.40 2.63
N ASN A 55 10.69 5.10 1.77
CA ASN A 55 9.75 6.19 2.09
C ASN A 55 8.27 5.84 1.86
N LEU A 56 7.93 4.56 1.74
CA LEU A 56 6.54 4.13 1.53
C LEU A 56 5.60 4.61 2.65
N ALA A 57 6.08 4.61 3.89
CA ALA A 57 5.26 4.98 5.05
C ALA A 57 4.92 6.48 5.03
N GLU A 58 5.88 7.33 4.70
CA GLU A 58 5.76 8.78 4.61
C GLU A 58 4.78 9.16 3.49
N GLY A 59 4.99 8.64 2.29
CA GLY A 59 4.13 8.92 1.16
C GLY A 59 2.70 8.42 1.35
N MET A 60 2.50 7.23 1.93
CA MET A 60 1.17 6.71 2.25
C MET A 60 0.48 7.49 3.36
N GLN A 61 1.22 7.98 4.36
CA GLN A 61 0.70 8.85 5.41
C GLN A 61 0.21 10.17 4.81
N TYR A 62 1.02 10.77 3.95
CA TYR A 62 0.66 12.02 3.26
C TYR A 62 -0.58 11.83 2.39
N LEU A 63 -0.59 10.81 1.50
CA LEU A 63 -1.70 10.50 0.62
C LEU A 63 -3.02 10.34 1.37
N ASN A 64 -3.03 9.45 2.37
CA ASN A 64 -4.23 9.18 3.17
C ASN A 64 -4.66 10.37 4.02
N GLY A 65 -3.72 11.10 4.60
CA GLY A 65 -3.96 12.27 5.43
C GLY A 65 -4.60 13.41 4.65
N VAL A 66 -3.96 13.83 3.56
CA VAL A 66 -4.44 14.93 2.70
C VAL A 66 -5.80 14.60 2.09
N PHE A 67 -5.95 13.37 1.58
CA PHE A 67 -7.22 12.92 1.04
C PHE A 67 -8.34 12.94 2.11
N SER A 68 -8.08 12.40 3.30
CA SER A 68 -9.06 12.33 4.40
C SER A 68 -9.53 13.70 4.85
N ILE A 69 -8.62 14.67 4.95
CA ILE A 69 -8.96 16.06 5.30
C ILE A 69 -9.89 16.66 4.24
N ALA A 70 -9.53 16.51 2.97
CA ALA A 70 -10.34 17.05 1.86
C ALA A 70 -11.70 16.37 1.75
N PHE A 71 -11.74 15.04 1.92
CA PHE A 71 -12.98 14.25 1.93
C PHE A 71 -13.91 14.71 3.05
N ASN A 72 -13.42 14.80 4.28
CA ASN A 72 -14.21 15.25 5.43
C ASN A 72 -14.72 16.68 5.24
N LYS A 73 -13.89 17.60 4.73
CA LYS A 73 -14.30 18.97 4.41
C LYS A 73 -15.41 19.01 3.36
N ARG A 74 -15.27 18.24 2.27
CA ARG A 74 -16.25 18.20 1.16
C ARG A 74 -17.59 17.65 1.62
N HIS A 75 -17.57 16.57 2.40
CA HIS A 75 -18.77 15.84 2.80
C HIS A 75 -19.27 16.22 4.21
N LYS A 76 -18.72 17.28 4.82
CA LYS A 76 -19.08 17.77 6.16
C LYS A 76 -19.07 16.66 7.22
N ARG A 77 -18.04 15.80 7.15
CA ARG A 77 -17.85 14.66 8.07
C ARG A 77 -16.75 14.99 9.09
N VAL A 78 -16.79 14.27 10.20
CA VAL A 78 -15.75 14.27 11.23
C VAL A 78 -15.32 12.84 11.53
N GLY A 79 -14.12 12.67 12.04
CA GLY A 79 -13.56 11.36 12.40
C GLY A 79 -12.70 10.74 11.30
N HIS A 80 -12.29 9.50 11.53
CA HIS A 80 -11.37 8.79 10.64
C HIS A 80 -12.09 8.33 9.36
N VAL A 81 -11.48 8.64 8.21
CA VAL A 81 -11.93 8.16 6.89
C VAL A 81 -11.39 6.78 6.61
N MET A 82 -10.09 6.56 6.89
CA MET A 82 -9.44 5.27 6.70
C MET A 82 -9.55 4.39 7.94
N GLN A 83 -9.68 3.09 7.76
CA GLN A 83 -9.83 2.09 8.83
C GLN A 83 -8.61 2.00 9.73
N GLY A 84 -7.43 2.35 9.20
CA GLY A 84 -6.16 2.30 9.90
C GLY A 84 -5.01 2.62 8.97
N ARG A 85 -3.84 2.05 9.27
CA ARG A 85 -2.68 2.11 8.38
C ARG A 85 -2.97 1.33 7.09
N TYR A 86 -2.24 1.66 6.02
CA TYR A 86 -2.29 0.88 4.79
C TYR A 86 -1.75 -0.55 5.01
N ALA A 87 -2.21 -1.50 4.21
CA ALA A 87 -1.57 -2.80 4.09
C ALA A 87 -0.69 -2.83 2.84
N SER A 88 0.45 -3.48 2.94
CA SER A 88 1.37 -3.69 1.83
C SER A 88 1.86 -5.13 1.80
N CYS A 89 2.09 -5.63 0.59
CA CYS A 89 2.75 -6.87 0.30
C CYS A 89 3.91 -6.56 -0.64
N VAL A 90 5.05 -7.18 -0.40
CA VAL A 90 6.20 -7.06 -1.30
C VAL A 90 5.97 -8.01 -2.48
N ILE A 91 6.18 -7.49 -3.69
CA ILE A 91 6.15 -8.27 -4.93
C ILE A 91 7.60 -8.50 -5.31
N ASP A 92 8.04 -9.75 -5.23
CA ASP A 92 9.43 -10.16 -5.35
C ASP A 92 9.71 -10.99 -6.60
N ASN A 93 8.70 -11.24 -7.44
CA ASN A 93 8.84 -11.95 -8.69
C ASN A 93 7.82 -11.51 -9.74
N ASP A 94 8.15 -11.83 -11.01
CA ASP A 94 7.38 -11.41 -12.18
C ASP A 94 6.00 -12.08 -12.25
N ASP A 95 5.90 -13.34 -11.88
CA ASP A 95 4.64 -14.09 -11.89
C ASP A 95 3.63 -13.47 -10.92
N TYR A 96 4.10 -13.08 -9.74
CA TYR A 96 3.28 -12.40 -8.75
C TYR A 96 2.89 -10.98 -9.22
N PHE A 97 3.82 -10.25 -9.86
CA PHE A 97 3.52 -8.96 -10.46
C PHE A 97 2.38 -9.05 -11.49
N VAL A 98 2.46 -10.00 -12.40
CA VAL A 98 1.45 -10.24 -13.44
C VAL A 98 0.10 -10.61 -12.83
N THR A 99 0.09 -11.46 -11.79
CA THR A 99 -1.11 -11.84 -11.05
C THR A 99 -1.76 -10.64 -10.37
N VAL A 100 -0.97 -9.76 -9.73
CA VAL A 100 -1.47 -8.53 -9.09
C VAL A 100 -2.05 -7.55 -10.11
N ILE A 101 -1.42 -7.38 -11.28
CA ILE A 101 -1.98 -6.55 -12.36
C ILE A 101 -3.36 -7.07 -12.78
N ARG A 102 -3.50 -8.38 -12.99
CA ARG A 102 -4.78 -8.99 -13.33
C ARG A 102 -5.82 -8.77 -12.24
N TYR A 103 -5.46 -9.06 -10.99
CA TYR A 103 -6.33 -8.84 -9.83
C TYR A 103 -6.85 -7.40 -9.77
N MET A 104 -5.95 -6.42 -9.86
CA MET A 104 -6.33 -5.01 -9.80
C MET A 104 -7.23 -4.59 -10.97
N ALA A 105 -6.98 -5.12 -12.17
CA ALA A 105 -7.78 -4.82 -13.35
C ALA A 105 -9.19 -5.42 -13.26
N ARG A 106 -9.34 -6.64 -12.71
CA ARG A 106 -10.61 -7.34 -12.59
C ARG A 106 -11.47 -6.90 -11.39
N ASN A 107 -10.85 -6.38 -10.35
CA ASN A 107 -11.53 -6.03 -9.10
C ASN A 107 -12.87 -5.27 -9.29
N PRO A 108 -12.97 -4.26 -10.19
CA PRO A 108 -14.25 -3.59 -10.46
C PRO A 108 -15.29 -4.46 -11.15
N LEU A 109 -14.88 -5.38 -12.03
CA LEU A 109 -15.77 -6.32 -12.72
C LEU A 109 -16.31 -7.34 -11.70
N ASP A 110 -15.45 -7.93 -10.90
CA ASP A 110 -15.79 -8.95 -9.90
C ASP A 110 -16.67 -8.36 -8.78
N ALA A 111 -16.52 -7.06 -8.50
CA ALA A 111 -17.42 -6.29 -7.62
C ALA A 111 -18.72 -5.79 -8.30
N GLY A 112 -18.93 -6.07 -9.58
CA GLY A 112 -20.16 -5.70 -10.31
C GLY A 112 -20.27 -4.22 -10.69
N PHE A 113 -19.17 -3.45 -10.66
CA PHE A 113 -19.20 -2.01 -11.00
C PHE A 113 -19.14 -1.73 -12.52
N CYS A 114 -18.71 -2.69 -13.32
CA CYS A 114 -18.60 -2.58 -14.76
C CYS A 114 -18.89 -3.92 -15.46
N LYS A 115 -19.09 -3.89 -16.78
CA LYS A 115 -19.32 -5.09 -17.60
C LYS A 115 -18.03 -5.63 -18.19
N ALA A 116 -17.03 -4.80 -18.35
CA ALA A 116 -15.67 -5.19 -18.75
C ALA A 116 -14.66 -4.40 -17.92
N PRO A 117 -13.48 -4.98 -17.60
CA PRO A 117 -12.45 -4.31 -16.80
C PRO A 117 -12.01 -2.96 -17.37
N ALA A 118 -11.93 -2.84 -18.68
CA ALA A 118 -11.54 -1.60 -19.37
C ALA A 118 -12.57 -0.48 -19.25
N ASP A 119 -13.83 -0.78 -18.93
CA ASP A 119 -14.89 0.23 -18.75
C ASP A 119 -14.69 1.05 -17.47
N TRP A 120 -14.02 0.46 -16.45
CA TRP A 120 -13.83 1.15 -15.19
C TRP A 120 -12.81 2.29 -15.32
N ARG A 121 -13.33 3.51 -15.39
CA ARG A 121 -12.52 4.73 -15.62
C ARG A 121 -11.55 5.07 -14.49
N TRP A 122 -11.70 4.47 -13.31
CA TRP A 122 -10.91 4.74 -12.12
C TRP A 122 -9.82 3.69 -11.87
N SER A 123 -9.51 2.94 -12.91
CA SER A 123 -8.38 2.00 -12.99
C SER A 123 -7.38 2.47 -14.06
N SER A 124 -6.12 2.13 -13.88
CA SER A 124 -5.06 2.31 -14.87
C SER A 124 -5.18 1.34 -16.06
N TYR A 125 -6.01 0.29 -15.95
CA TYR A 125 -6.07 -0.79 -16.95
C TYR A 125 -6.41 -0.29 -18.37
N GLY A 126 -7.43 0.56 -18.52
CA GLY A 126 -7.77 1.11 -19.83
C GLY A 126 -6.65 1.98 -20.45
N ALA A 127 -5.81 2.61 -19.62
CA ALA A 127 -4.65 3.35 -20.09
C ALA A 127 -3.49 2.41 -20.46
N LEU A 128 -3.28 1.30 -19.75
CA LEU A 128 -2.34 0.26 -20.15
C LEU A 128 -2.67 -0.34 -21.52
N LEU A 129 -3.95 -0.55 -21.81
CA LEU A 129 -4.42 -1.00 -23.12
C LEU A 129 -4.31 0.07 -24.20
N GLY A 130 -4.06 1.34 -23.84
CA GLY A 130 -4.01 2.48 -24.78
C GLY A 130 -5.38 2.95 -25.25
N GLU A 131 -6.47 2.54 -24.60
CA GLU A 131 -7.84 2.90 -24.94
C GLU A 131 -8.31 4.20 -24.27
N LYS A 132 -7.62 4.56 -23.18
CA LYS A 132 -7.92 5.77 -22.40
C LYS A 132 -6.64 6.53 -22.11
N ALA A 133 -6.74 7.85 -22.04
CA ALA A 133 -5.64 8.66 -21.52
C ALA A 133 -5.46 8.39 -20.01
N PRO A 134 -4.23 8.27 -19.52
CA PRO A 134 -3.97 8.14 -18.10
C PRO A 134 -4.33 9.44 -17.36
N TRP A 135 -4.77 9.32 -16.11
CA TRP A 135 -5.06 10.47 -15.26
C TRP A 135 -3.80 11.26 -14.87
N PHE A 136 -2.67 10.58 -14.80
CA PHE A 136 -1.33 11.14 -14.62
C PHE A 136 -0.31 10.21 -15.27
N PRO A 137 0.91 10.70 -15.60
CA PRO A 137 1.97 9.84 -16.11
C PRO A 137 2.31 8.73 -15.11
N PHE A 138 2.21 7.46 -15.52
CA PHE A 138 2.62 6.30 -14.76
C PHE A 138 3.40 5.33 -15.66
N ASN A 139 4.11 4.37 -15.07
CA ASN A 139 5.02 3.52 -15.82
C ASN A 139 4.28 2.40 -16.59
N CYS A 140 3.71 2.77 -17.74
CA CYS A 140 3.10 1.78 -18.64
C CYS A 140 4.14 0.89 -19.32
N ALA A 141 5.34 1.41 -19.59
CA ALA A 141 6.35 0.71 -20.40
C ALA A 141 6.78 -0.59 -19.70
N PHE A 142 7.24 -0.49 -18.46
CA PHE A 142 7.66 -1.66 -17.68
C PHE A 142 6.57 -2.74 -17.63
N THR A 143 5.34 -2.36 -17.28
CA THR A 143 4.23 -3.31 -17.21
C THR A 143 3.97 -4.01 -18.55
N LEU A 144 4.06 -3.31 -19.67
CA LEU A 144 3.84 -3.90 -20.99
C LEU A 144 5.03 -4.76 -21.46
N GLU A 145 6.25 -4.37 -21.14
CA GLU A 145 7.47 -5.14 -21.46
C GLU A 145 7.49 -6.50 -20.81
N MET A 146 6.81 -6.70 -19.67
CA MET A 146 6.60 -8.00 -19.05
C MET A 146 5.87 -8.99 -19.98
N PHE A 147 5.11 -8.50 -20.94
CA PHE A 147 4.33 -9.33 -21.87
C PHE A 147 5.00 -9.47 -23.25
N SER A 148 5.58 -8.39 -23.77
CA SER A 148 6.25 -8.39 -25.07
C SER A 148 7.01 -7.08 -25.30
N ASN A 149 8.11 -7.15 -26.09
CA ASN A 149 8.82 -5.97 -26.57
C ASN A 149 8.00 -5.16 -27.61
N ASP A 150 7.06 -5.83 -28.30
CA ASP A 150 6.11 -5.16 -29.18
C ASP A 150 4.88 -4.70 -28.39
N ARG A 151 4.64 -3.38 -28.37
CA ARG A 151 3.60 -2.76 -27.56
C ARG A 151 2.19 -3.25 -27.87
N ASP A 152 1.88 -3.48 -29.12
CA ASP A 152 0.54 -3.95 -29.52
C ASP A 152 0.33 -5.41 -29.16
N SER A 153 1.37 -6.24 -29.30
CA SER A 153 1.37 -7.62 -28.83
C SER A 153 1.27 -7.67 -27.29
N ALA A 154 1.99 -6.83 -26.57
CA ALA A 154 1.92 -6.74 -25.13
C ALA A 154 0.49 -6.42 -24.66
N ARG A 155 -0.17 -5.45 -25.27
CA ARG A 155 -1.56 -5.09 -24.97
C ARG A 155 -2.55 -6.22 -25.23
N ARG A 156 -2.37 -6.96 -26.34
CA ARG A 156 -3.20 -8.13 -26.63
C ARG A 156 -3.01 -9.23 -25.59
N LEU A 157 -1.77 -9.50 -25.19
CA LEU A 157 -1.47 -10.53 -24.18
C LEU A 157 -1.99 -10.12 -22.79
N LEU A 158 -1.81 -8.85 -22.40
CA LEU A 158 -2.38 -8.30 -21.16
C LEU A 158 -3.91 -8.42 -21.16
N ARG A 159 -4.58 -8.07 -22.26
CA ARG A 159 -6.03 -8.23 -22.39
C ARG A 159 -6.44 -9.71 -22.24
N LYS A 160 -5.76 -10.62 -22.94
CA LYS A 160 -6.02 -12.04 -22.85
C LYS A 160 -5.89 -12.55 -21.41
N LEU A 161 -4.82 -12.16 -20.71
CA LEU A 161 -4.63 -12.50 -19.30
C LEU A 161 -5.79 -12.02 -18.43
N VAL A 162 -6.18 -10.76 -18.58
CA VAL A 162 -7.21 -10.15 -17.71
C VAL A 162 -8.61 -10.65 -18.00
N GLU A 163 -8.97 -10.82 -19.28
CA GLU A 163 -10.35 -11.06 -19.71
C GLU A 163 -10.66 -12.52 -20.03
N GLU A 164 -9.67 -13.32 -20.45
CA GLU A 164 -9.88 -14.67 -20.96
C GLU A 164 -9.29 -15.78 -20.08
N THR A 165 -8.22 -15.48 -19.30
CA THR A 165 -7.54 -16.50 -18.48
C THR A 165 -8.40 -16.86 -17.26
N ALA A 166 -8.58 -18.15 -17.01
CA ALA A 166 -9.23 -18.64 -15.80
C ALA A 166 -8.33 -18.40 -14.56
N ASP A 167 -8.93 -18.26 -13.38
CA ASP A 167 -8.18 -18.03 -12.14
C ASP A 167 -7.27 -19.24 -11.79
N THR A 168 -7.69 -20.45 -12.16
CA THR A 168 -6.92 -21.69 -12.01
C THR A 168 -5.64 -21.75 -12.84
N ASP A 169 -5.53 -20.92 -13.89
CA ASP A 169 -4.41 -20.89 -14.82
C ASP A 169 -3.38 -19.79 -14.47
N LEU A 170 -3.54 -19.15 -13.32
CA LEU A 170 -2.61 -18.14 -12.84
C LEU A 170 -1.39 -18.77 -12.16
N PRO A 171 -0.21 -18.13 -12.28
CA PRO A 171 1.01 -18.61 -11.62
C PRO A 171 0.91 -18.66 -10.09
N ILE A 172 0.08 -17.80 -9.52
CA ILE A 172 -0.19 -17.71 -8.07
C ILE A 172 -1.70 -17.73 -7.85
N PRO A 173 -2.21 -18.53 -6.88
CA PRO A 173 -3.63 -18.57 -6.58
C PRO A 173 -4.20 -17.20 -6.25
N TYR A 174 -5.33 -16.87 -6.87
CA TYR A 174 -6.05 -15.61 -6.64
C TYR A 174 -6.53 -15.49 -5.19
N GLU A 175 -6.74 -16.62 -4.52
CA GLU A 175 -7.12 -16.74 -3.11
C GLU A 175 -6.10 -16.09 -2.17
N ASP A 176 -4.80 -16.16 -2.49
CA ASP A 176 -3.73 -15.52 -1.69
C ASP A 176 -3.83 -13.98 -1.70
N LEU A 177 -4.39 -13.40 -2.76
CA LEU A 177 -4.66 -11.96 -2.81
C LEU A 177 -5.91 -11.58 -2.01
N GLY A 178 -6.89 -12.49 -1.93
CA GLY A 178 -8.04 -12.37 -1.03
C GLY A 178 -7.65 -12.47 0.45
N GLU A 179 -6.64 -13.28 0.78
CA GLU A 179 -6.05 -13.32 2.12
C GLU A 179 -5.36 -12.01 2.49
N LEU A 180 -4.77 -11.29 1.54
CA LEU A 180 -4.25 -9.94 1.77
C LEU A 180 -5.40 -8.97 2.15
N GLU A 181 -6.58 -9.14 1.58
CA GLU A 181 -7.77 -8.38 1.98
C GLU A 181 -8.30 -8.82 3.34
N ALA A 182 -8.30 -10.12 3.62
CA ALA A 182 -8.67 -10.69 4.92
C ALA A 182 -7.64 -10.33 6.01
N ALA A 183 -6.35 -10.30 5.67
CA ALA A 183 -5.28 -9.86 6.56
C ALA A 183 -5.40 -8.38 6.95
N LEU A 184 -6.08 -7.55 6.14
CA LEU A 184 -6.49 -6.21 6.56
C LEU A 184 -7.57 -6.23 7.63
N GLU A 185 -8.39 -7.26 7.67
CA GLU A 185 -9.41 -7.47 8.72
C GLU A 185 -8.78 -8.00 10.00
N GLY A 186 -7.72 -8.85 9.87
CA GLY A 186 -6.99 -9.48 10.98
C GLY A 186 -5.70 -8.80 11.42
N ASN A 187 -5.30 -7.69 10.80
CA ASN A 187 -3.95 -7.11 10.92
C ASN A 187 -3.54 -6.58 12.32
N ARG A 188 -4.33 -6.85 13.34
CA ARG A 188 -3.89 -6.81 14.76
C ARG A 188 -3.16 -8.09 15.19
N GLU A 189 -3.33 -9.21 14.48
CA GLU A 189 -2.75 -10.51 14.89
C GLU A 189 -1.59 -10.98 14.02
N LEU A 190 -1.56 -10.72 12.71
CA LEU A 190 -0.51 -11.20 11.81
C LEU A 190 0.83 -10.44 11.93
N SER A 191 0.81 -9.17 12.29
CA SER A 191 2.06 -8.47 12.68
C SER A 191 2.64 -8.96 14.01
N ARG A 192 1.89 -9.76 14.79
CA ARG A 192 2.36 -10.41 16.03
C ARG A 192 2.96 -11.79 15.80
N GLY A 193 2.69 -12.47 14.68
CA GLY A 193 3.03 -13.90 14.49
C GLY A 193 4.52 -14.21 14.25
N ARG A 194 5.39 -13.23 13.99
CA ARG A 194 6.86 -13.40 13.88
C ARG A 194 7.68 -12.24 14.42
N ARG A 195 7.05 -11.34 15.14
CA ARG A 195 7.73 -10.25 15.79
C ARG A 195 8.49 -10.80 17.00
N PRO A 196 9.82 -10.73 17.06
CA PRO A 196 10.53 -11.16 18.26
C PRO A 196 10.01 -10.39 19.46
N SER A 197 9.74 -11.08 20.57
CA SER A 197 9.17 -10.45 21.77
C SER A 197 10.09 -9.38 22.31
N LEU A 198 9.56 -8.39 23.04
CA LEU A 198 10.41 -7.39 23.69
C LEU A 198 11.36 -8.02 24.71
N SER A 199 11.01 -9.16 25.30
CA SER A 199 11.92 -9.92 26.14
C SER A 199 13.10 -10.46 25.33
N GLU A 200 12.88 -11.08 24.16
CA GLU A 200 13.97 -11.55 23.29
C GLU A 200 14.87 -10.41 22.81
N LEU A 201 14.31 -9.23 22.55
CA LEU A 201 15.05 -8.07 22.06
C LEU A 201 15.81 -7.30 23.16
N LEU A 202 15.23 -7.18 24.36
CA LEU A 202 15.64 -6.23 25.38
C LEU A 202 16.06 -6.89 26.71
N GLU A 203 15.75 -8.19 26.92
CA GLU A 203 16.12 -8.89 28.16
C GLU A 203 17.63 -8.94 28.35
N GLY A 204 18.08 -8.72 29.58
CA GLY A 204 19.49 -8.73 29.94
C GLY A 204 20.30 -7.51 29.49
N THR A 205 19.71 -6.52 28.83
CA THR A 205 20.41 -5.31 28.40
C THR A 205 20.70 -4.36 29.55
N ARG A 206 21.99 -4.07 29.78
CA ARG A 206 22.44 -3.06 30.76
C ARG A 206 22.20 -1.63 30.21
N LYS A 207 22.04 -0.66 31.14
CA LYS A 207 21.96 0.76 30.77
C LYS A 207 23.20 1.17 29.95
N GLY A 208 22.97 1.89 28.82
CA GLY A 208 24.05 2.39 27.97
C GLY A 208 23.74 2.28 26.48
N ARG A 209 24.78 2.42 25.66
CA ARG A 209 24.68 2.41 24.18
C ARG A 209 24.03 1.13 23.62
N GLU A 210 24.32 -0.01 24.23
CA GLU A 210 23.76 -1.30 23.82
C GLU A 210 22.23 -1.31 23.95
N ARG A 211 21.69 -0.79 25.08
CA ARG A 211 20.27 -0.68 25.28
C ARG A 211 19.63 0.32 24.29
N ASP A 212 20.29 1.45 24.04
CA ASP A 212 19.79 2.45 23.10
C ASP A 212 19.71 1.85 21.67
N SER A 213 20.71 1.08 21.23
CA SER A 213 20.70 0.39 19.94
C SER A 213 19.59 -0.67 19.85
N LYS A 214 19.33 -1.42 20.91
CA LYS A 214 18.26 -2.41 20.97
C LYS A 214 16.86 -1.76 21.03
N ILE A 215 16.74 -0.60 21.67
CA ILE A 215 15.53 0.23 21.64
C ILE A 215 15.22 0.67 20.19
N VAL A 216 16.23 1.15 19.47
CA VAL A 216 16.09 1.52 18.04
C VAL A 216 15.68 0.31 17.20
N LEU A 217 16.35 -0.83 17.39
CA LEU A 217 16.01 -2.07 16.69
C LEU A 217 14.56 -2.50 16.97
N SER A 218 14.11 -2.41 18.24
CA SER A 218 12.75 -2.76 18.64
C SER A 218 11.72 -1.82 18.03
N HIS A 219 12.04 -0.52 17.90
CA HIS A 219 11.16 0.48 17.32
C HIS A 219 11.15 0.37 15.79
N ASP A 220 12.32 0.51 15.13
CA ASP A 220 12.42 0.71 13.69
C ASP A 220 12.25 -0.60 12.89
N LYS A 221 12.79 -1.71 13.41
CA LYS A 221 12.73 -2.99 12.70
C LYS A 221 11.67 -3.95 13.23
N ALA A 222 11.43 -3.99 14.53
CA ALA A 222 10.41 -4.86 15.10
C ALA A 222 9.05 -4.15 15.26
N GLY A 223 8.93 -2.85 14.95
CA GLY A 223 7.70 -2.10 14.89
C GLY A 223 7.00 -1.88 16.26
N TYR A 224 7.75 -1.92 17.36
CA TYR A 224 7.21 -1.60 18.68
C TYR A 224 7.04 -0.09 18.85
N THR A 225 5.91 0.33 19.44
CA THR A 225 5.72 1.74 19.78
C THR A 225 6.63 2.14 20.93
N MET A 226 6.97 3.43 21.01
CA MET A 226 7.75 3.96 22.14
C MET A 226 7.06 3.71 23.49
N SER A 227 5.73 3.62 23.51
CA SER A 227 4.95 3.32 24.72
C SER A 227 5.10 1.87 25.15
N GLU A 228 5.00 0.91 24.23
CA GLU A 228 5.21 -0.53 24.51
C GLU A 228 6.63 -0.79 25.03
N ILE A 229 7.64 -0.16 24.40
CA ILE A 229 9.05 -0.28 24.83
C ILE A 229 9.26 0.35 26.20
N ALA A 230 8.64 1.49 26.45
CA ALA A 230 8.74 2.19 27.73
C ALA A 230 8.11 1.38 28.86
N GLU A 231 6.93 0.84 28.65
CA GLU A 231 6.21 -0.04 29.58
C GLU A 231 7.04 -1.28 29.92
N PHE A 232 7.55 -1.99 28.90
CA PHE A 232 8.38 -3.17 29.08
C PHE A 232 9.67 -2.89 29.89
N LEU A 233 10.33 -1.74 29.65
CA LEU A 233 11.56 -1.35 30.34
C LEU A 233 11.33 -0.64 31.68
N GLY A 234 10.08 -0.40 32.07
CA GLY A 234 9.75 0.40 33.25
C GLY A 234 10.24 1.86 33.13
N LEU A 235 10.20 2.44 31.94
CA LEU A 235 10.69 3.78 31.63
C LEU A 235 9.55 4.71 31.23
N HIS A 236 9.79 6.02 31.33
CA HIS A 236 8.90 7.00 30.73
C HIS A 236 9.11 7.06 29.21
N ARG A 237 8.04 7.26 28.41
CA ARG A 237 8.09 7.34 26.94
C ARG A 237 9.15 8.33 26.41
N THR A 238 9.36 9.45 27.10
CA THR A 238 10.39 10.45 26.73
C THR A 238 11.81 9.90 26.84
N SER A 239 12.06 8.93 27.72
CA SER A 239 13.37 8.27 27.84
C SER A 239 13.67 7.40 26.64
N VAL A 240 12.65 6.70 26.11
CA VAL A 240 12.75 5.91 24.88
C VAL A 240 12.98 6.83 23.68
N SER A 241 12.22 7.92 23.55
CA SER A 241 12.40 8.92 22.50
C SER A 241 13.83 9.51 22.49
N LYS A 242 14.37 9.83 23.67
CA LYS A 242 15.75 10.32 23.80
C LYS A 242 16.81 9.26 23.41
N ALA A 243 16.56 8.00 23.68
CA ALA A 243 17.44 6.91 23.28
C ALA A 243 17.50 6.77 21.74
N ILE A 244 16.33 6.83 21.07
CA ILE A 244 16.22 6.81 19.61
C ILE A 244 16.96 8.01 19.00
N ALA A 245 16.69 9.24 19.51
CA ALA A 245 17.31 10.46 18.98
C ALA A 245 18.84 10.51 19.19
N ARG A 246 19.39 9.85 20.23
CA ARG A 246 20.85 9.73 20.43
C ARG A 246 21.50 8.80 19.43
N SER A 247 20.84 7.66 19.10
CA SER A 247 21.37 6.69 18.14
C SER A 247 21.36 7.22 16.71
N SER A 248 20.36 8.03 16.34
CA SER A 248 20.29 8.66 15.01
C SER A 248 21.41 9.68 14.75
N LYS A 249 21.99 10.30 15.82
CA LYS A 249 23.09 11.27 15.70
C LYS A 249 24.49 10.62 15.57
N ILE A 250 24.60 9.32 15.70
CA ILE A 250 25.88 8.58 15.63
C ILE A 250 26.07 7.93 14.26
N ALA A 251 25.03 7.92 13.43
CA ALA A 251 25.04 7.35 12.08
C ALA A 251 25.35 8.39 10.97
N THR A 252 25.67 9.64 11.35
CA THR A 252 26.19 10.71 10.49
C THR A 252 27.64 10.98 10.84
#